data_d84e038010682e546d0ea2f270df04cb
#
_entry.id   d84e038010682e546d0ea2f270df04cb
#
_cell.length_a   1.000
_cell.length_b   1.000
_cell.length_c   1.000
_cell.angle_alpha   90.00
_cell.angle_beta   90.00
_cell.angle_gamma   90.00
#
_symmetry.space_group_name_H-M   'P 1'
#
loop_
_entity.id
_entity.type
_entity.pdbx_description
1 polymer ?
#
loop_
_entity_poly.entity_id
_entity_poly.type
_entity_poly.pdbx_seq_one_letter_code
_entity_poly.pdbx_strand_id
1 'polypeptide(L)'
;MIQQQGWSAVNIRSVAAACGVSVGSIYNYFDSKAELMGAVVESVWHEIFHRPEDESMFQDTQTCIAWIYERMEYGCKQYPGFFTLHSLGFMQEEKSDGKRRMQRTWQHILDELCSVLKRDTKIRADAFTEQFTAETFADVLFSLMLSALLRQDYNPGAVLEIIRRTLYEKAD
;
A
#
# COMPACT_ATOMS: atom_id res chain seq x y z
N MET A 1 -2.59 6.51 19.34
CA MET A 1 -1.15 6.72 19.61
C MET A 1 -0.42 7.24 18.38
N ILE A 2 -0.32 6.51 17.28
CA ILE A 2 0.43 6.92 16.08
C ILE A 2 -0.09 8.23 15.51
N GLN A 3 -1.40 8.40 15.40
CA GLN A 3 -2.05 9.63 14.92
C GLN A 3 -1.70 10.88 15.74
N GLN A 4 -1.45 10.74 17.04
CA GLN A 4 -1.23 11.86 17.95
C GLN A 4 0.26 12.15 18.20
N GLN A 5 1.09 11.13 18.23
CA GLN A 5 2.49 11.19 18.66
C GLN A 5 3.47 10.79 17.56
N GLY A 6 2.95 10.40 16.40
CA GLY A 6 3.73 9.91 15.28
C GLY A 6 4.29 8.50 15.50
N TRP A 7 4.88 7.97 14.45
CA TRP A 7 5.43 6.61 14.44
C TRP A 7 6.59 6.39 15.41
N SER A 8 7.47 7.38 15.59
CA SER A 8 8.65 7.29 16.48
C SER A 8 8.29 7.01 17.95
N ALA A 9 7.06 7.33 18.35
CA ALA A 9 6.56 7.05 19.70
C ALA A 9 6.19 5.57 19.93
N VAL A 10 6.08 4.76 18.88
CA VAL A 10 5.65 3.35 18.98
C VAL A 10 6.83 2.49 19.45
N ASN A 11 6.68 1.93 20.64
CA ASN A 11 7.57 0.94 21.22
C ASN A 11 6.80 0.05 22.20
N ILE A 12 7.42 -1.05 22.66
CA ILE A 12 6.74 -2.01 23.54
C ILE A 12 6.18 -1.35 24.79
N ARG A 13 6.93 -0.42 25.40
CA ARG A 13 6.48 0.27 26.64
C ARG A 13 5.29 1.18 26.40
N SER A 14 5.33 1.95 25.29
CA SER A 14 4.23 2.86 24.95
C SER A 14 2.97 2.09 24.55
N VAL A 15 3.10 0.96 23.87
CA VAL A 15 1.97 0.08 23.54
C VAL A 15 1.40 -0.55 24.82
N ALA A 16 2.21 -1.09 25.70
CA ALA A 16 1.77 -1.66 26.97
C ALA A 16 1.01 -0.61 27.82
N ALA A 17 1.56 0.61 27.92
CA ALA A 17 0.92 1.72 28.64
C ALA A 17 -0.43 2.11 28.00
N ALA A 18 -0.51 2.20 26.67
CA ALA A 18 -1.75 2.52 25.96
C ALA A 18 -2.83 1.43 26.12
N CYS A 19 -2.43 0.17 26.23
CA CYS A 19 -3.34 -0.95 26.48
C CYS A 19 -3.64 -1.17 27.97
N GLY A 20 -3.01 -0.45 28.89
CA GLY A 20 -3.18 -0.64 30.33
C GLY A 20 -2.66 -1.99 30.85
N VAL A 21 -1.65 -2.58 30.18
CA VAL A 21 -1.07 -3.88 30.52
C VAL A 21 0.41 -3.79 30.86
N SER A 22 0.97 -4.84 31.46
CA SER A 22 2.41 -4.92 31.70
C SER A 22 3.19 -5.17 30.40
N VAL A 23 4.47 -4.75 30.37
CA VAL A 23 5.37 -5.07 29.26
C VAL A 23 5.52 -6.59 29.07
N GLY A 24 5.53 -7.35 30.17
CA GLY A 24 5.55 -8.82 30.11
C GLY A 24 4.32 -9.40 29.43
N SER A 25 3.15 -8.77 29.62
CA SER A 25 1.91 -9.19 28.94
C SER A 25 2.00 -9.04 27.42
N ILE A 26 2.70 -8.02 26.92
CA ILE A 26 2.91 -7.85 25.46
C ILE A 26 3.74 -9.01 24.90
N TYR A 27 4.77 -9.47 25.64
CA TYR A 27 5.61 -10.60 25.21
C TYR A 27 4.91 -11.96 25.21
N ASN A 28 3.70 -12.07 25.84
CA ASN A 28 2.85 -13.26 25.70
C ASN A 28 2.17 -13.36 24.32
N TYR A 29 2.10 -12.25 23.57
CA TYR A 29 1.44 -12.17 22.27
C TYR A 29 2.44 -11.95 21.10
N PHE A 30 3.61 -11.36 21.38
CA PHE A 30 4.61 -11.03 20.41
C PHE A 30 5.98 -11.49 20.90
N ASP A 31 6.64 -12.38 20.17
CA ASP A 31 7.94 -12.94 20.52
C ASP A 31 9.07 -11.89 20.51
N SER A 32 8.87 -10.80 19.79
CA SER A 32 9.87 -9.75 19.64
C SER A 32 9.27 -8.36 19.40
N LYS A 33 10.11 -7.32 19.61
CA LYS A 33 9.77 -5.95 19.19
C LYS A 33 9.47 -5.88 17.69
N ALA A 34 10.22 -6.61 16.87
CA ALA A 34 10.04 -6.62 15.41
C ALA A 34 8.67 -7.21 15.02
N GLU A 35 8.22 -8.22 15.72
CA GLU A 35 6.91 -8.83 15.50
C GLU A 35 5.78 -7.87 15.87
N LEU A 36 5.83 -7.23 17.04
CA LEU A 36 4.89 -6.19 17.43
C LEU A 36 4.85 -5.07 16.39
N MET A 37 6.01 -4.57 15.98
CA MET A 37 6.09 -3.49 14.98
C MET A 37 5.50 -3.91 13.64
N GLY A 38 5.75 -5.16 13.21
CA GLY A 38 5.14 -5.72 12.00
C GLY A 38 3.60 -5.76 12.07
N ALA A 39 3.04 -6.21 13.20
CA ALA A 39 1.59 -6.22 13.40
C ALA A 39 0.98 -4.81 13.40
N VAL A 40 1.67 -3.83 13.99
CA VAL A 40 1.22 -2.43 13.96
C VAL A 40 1.25 -1.88 12.54
N VAL A 41 2.29 -2.16 11.76
CA VAL A 41 2.38 -1.77 10.33
C VAL A 41 1.20 -2.36 9.55
N GLU A 42 0.97 -3.66 9.70
CA GLU A 42 -0.11 -4.37 9.03
C GLU A 42 -1.49 -3.79 9.40
N SER A 43 -1.72 -3.48 10.68
CA SER A 43 -2.96 -2.83 11.14
C SER A 43 -3.16 -1.45 10.51
N VAL A 44 -2.11 -0.63 10.39
CA VAL A 44 -2.20 0.69 9.75
C VAL A 44 -2.47 0.57 8.26
N TRP A 45 -1.79 -0.35 7.56
CA TRP A 45 -2.06 -0.64 6.15
C TRP A 45 -3.52 -1.07 5.94
N HIS A 46 -4.01 -1.98 6.79
CA HIS A 46 -5.40 -2.44 6.73
C HIS A 46 -6.38 -1.26 6.94
N GLU A 47 -6.12 -0.37 7.89
CA GLU A 47 -6.98 0.78 8.13
C GLU A 47 -6.97 1.78 6.97
N ILE A 48 -5.79 2.04 6.38
CA ILE A 48 -5.65 2.95 5.24
C ILE A 48 -6.37 2.39 4.02
N PHE A 49 -6.17 1.12 3.69
CA PHE A 49 -6.67 0.47 2.49
C PHE A 49 -7.85 -0.47 2.76
N HIS A 50 -8.58 -0.20 3.87
CA HIS A 50 -9.81 -0.95 4.13
C HIS A 50 -10.77 -0.82 2.94
N ARG A 51 -11.15 -1.97 2.38
CA ARG A 51 -12.03 -2.03 1.22
C ARG A 51 -13.39 -1.43 1.59
N PRO A 52 -13.89 -0.44 0.85
CA PRO A 52 -15.25 0.04 1.06
C PRO A 52 -16.25 -1.09 0.76
N GLU A 53 -17.42 -1.04 1.39
CA GLU A 53 -18.52 -1.98 1.11
C GLU A 53 -18.99 -1.90 -0.37
N ASP A 54 -18.80 -0.73 -0.99
CA ASP A 54 -19.05 -0.51 -2.41
C ASP A 54 -17.86 -0.95 -3.26
N GLU A 55 -17.96 -2.12 -3.87
CA GLU A 55 -16.95 -2.66 -4.79
C GLU A 55 -16.87 -1.96 -6.14
N SER A 56 -17.71 -0.95 -6.40
CA SER A 56 -17.73 -0.22 -7.69
C SER A 56 -16.38 0.42 -8.03
N MET A 57 -15.60 0.80 -7.01
CA MET A 57 -14.25 1.38 -7.15
C MET A 57 -13.23 0.41 -7.78
N PHE A 58 -13.53 -0.88 -7.79
CA PHE A 58 -12.64 -1.91 -8.36
C PHE A 58 -13.12 -2.44 -9.71
N GLN A 59 -14.12 -1.80 -10.33
CA GLN A 59 -14.69 -2.22 -11.62
C GLN A 59 -13.82 -1.78 -12.80
N ASP A 60 -13.11 -0.67 -12.68
CA ASP A 60 -12.17 -0.20 -13.70
C ASP A 60 -10.85 0.31 -13.09
N THR A 61 -9.82 0.29 -13.91
CA THR A 61 -8.45 0.59 -13.49
C THR A 61 -8.28 2.06 -13.08
N GLN A 62 -8.92 3.01 -13.78
CA GLN A 62 -8.79 4.43 -13.46
C GLN A 62 -9.39 4.76 -12.10
N THR A 63 -10.60 4.25 -11.83
CA THR A 63 -11.29 4.45 -10.54
C THR A 63 -10.50 3.81 -9.40
N CYS A 64 -9.98 2.60 -9.62
CA CYS A 64 -9.15 1.91 -8.64
C CYS A 64 -7.88 2.71 -8.29
N ILE A 65 -7.13 3.17 -9.29
CA ILE A 65 -5.91 3.95 -9.08
C ILE A 65 -6.21 5.30 -8.42
N ALA A 66 -7.26 6.01 -8.83
CA ALA A 66 -7.67 7.26 -8.18
C ALA A 66 -7.95 7.05 -6.69
N TRP A 67 -8.70 6.00 -6.35
CA TRP A 67 -8.98 5.62 -4.96
C TRP A 67 -7.71 5.29 -4.19
N ILE A 68 -6.77 4.52 -4.74
CA ILE A 68 -5.50 4.20 -4.08
C ILE A 68 -4.73 5.47 -3.74
N TYR A 69 -4.62 6.43 -4.67
CA TYR A 69 -3.92 7.69 -4.45
C TYR A 69 -4.60 8.54 -3.37
N GLU A 70 -5.92 8.59 -3.34
CA GLU A 70 -6.69 9.23 -2.27
C GLU A 70 -6.41 8.58 -0.90
N ARG A 71 -6.38 7.24 -0.84
CA ARG A 71 -6.07 6.50 0.39
C ARG A 71 -4.63 6.71 0.86
N MET A 72 -3.67 6.81 -0.06
CA MET A 72 -2.28 7.15 0.24
C MET A 72 -2.18 8.55 0.85
N GLU A 73 -2.85 9.54 0.26
CA GLU A 73 -2.90 10.91 0.81
C GLU A 73 -3.54 10.93 2.20
N TYR A 74 -4.69 10.25 2.36
CA TYR A 74 -5.34 10.08 3.66
C TYR A 74 -4.40 9.46 4.69
N GLY A 75 -3.74 8.36 4.33
CA GLY A 75 -2.80 7.66 5.21
C GLY A 75 -1.63 8.53 5.66
N CYS A 76 -1.06 9.32 4.76
CA CYS A 76 0.01 10.26 5.10
C CYS A 76 -0.44 11.35 6.07
N LYS A 77 -1.68 11.83 5.93
CA LYS A 77 -2.27 12.84 6.84
C LYS A 77 -2.59 12.24 8.22
N GLN A 78 -3.14 11.03 8.25
CA GLN A 78 -3.56 10.37 9.50
C GLN A 78 -2.39 9.76 10.28
N TYR A 79 -1.34 9.31 9.57
CA TYR A 79 -0.20 8.59 10.14
C TYR A 79 1.13 9.25 9.72
N PRO A 80 1.46 10.47 10.23
CA PRO A 80 2.66 11.20 9.83
C PRO A 80 3.93 10.35 10.01
N GLY A 81 4.75 10.28 8.97
CA GLY A 81 6.01 9.54 8.96
C GLY A 81 5.86 8.03 8.74
N PHE A 82 4.65 7.48 8.70
CA PHE A 82 4.44 6.04 8.53
C PHE A 82 5.05 5.52 7.22
N PHE A 83 4.72 6.12 6.08
CA PHE A 83 5.22 5.65 4.79
C PHE A 83 6.70 5.92 4.57
N THR A 84 7.23 7.07 5.02
CA THR A 84 8.64 7.44 4.81
C THR A 84 9.62 6.65 5.67
N LEU A 85 9.26 6.34 6.92
CA LEU A 85 10.16 5.67 7.84
C LEU A 85 10.11 4.14 7.73
N HIS A 86 8.99 3.57 7.27
CA HIS A 86 8.78 2.14 7.30
C HIS A 86 8.84 1.46 5.96
N SER A 87 8.20 2.01 4.92
CA SER A 87 8.23 1.38 3.60
C SER A 87 9.65 1.31 3.04
N LEU A 88 10.52 2.25 3.42
CA LEU A 88 11.90 2.33 2.96
C LEU A 88 12.88 1.72 3.95
N GLY A 89 12.63 1.83 5.27
CA GLY A 89 13.51 1.27 6.29
C GLY A 89 13.58 -0.26 6.24
N PHE A 90 12.45 -0.93 5.95
CA PHE A 90 12.41 -2.39 5.77
C PHE A 90 13.15 -2.87 4.51
N MET A 91 13.39 -2.01 3.53
CA MET A 91 14.19 -2.37 2.35
C MET A 91 15.69 -2.51 2.68
N GLN A 92 16.17 -1.92 3.79
CA GLN A 92 17.59 -1.94 4.18
C GLN A 92 17.98 -3.13 5.09
N GLU A 93 17.03 -3.78 5.76
CA GLU A 93 17.31 -4.94 6.62
C GLU A 93 17.24 -6.26 5.83
N GLU A 94 18.38 -6.83 5.46
CA GLU A 94 18.48 -8.01 4.56
C GLU A 94 17.84 -9.32 5.05
N LYS A 95 17.49 -9.47 6.33
CA LYS A 95 17.04 -10.76 6.91
C LYS A 95 15.92 -10.69 7.95
N SER A 96 15.09 -9.65 7.98
CA SER A 96 14.06 -9.54 9.01
C SER A 96 12.71 -10.15 8.57
N ASP A 97 11.95 -10.69 9.54
CA ASP A 97 10.56 -11.13 9.32
C ASP A 97 9.68 -9.97 8.82
N GLY A 98 10.02 -8.72 9.14
CA GLY A 98 9.39 -7.51 8.63
C GLY A 98 9.49 -7.38 7.10
N LYS A 99 10.65 -7.70 6.50
CA LYS A 99 10.82 -7.70 5.03
C LYS A 99 9.91 -8.72 4.37
N ARG A 100 9.81 -9.93 4.93
CA ARG A 100 8.91 -10.99 4.40
C ARG A 100 7.44 -10.59 4.50
N ARG A 101 7.01 -9.93 5.58
CA ARG A 101 5.64 -9.42 5.73
C ARG A 101 5.35 -8.31 4.72
N MET A 102 6.26 -7.36 4.56
CA MET A 102 6.13 -6.29 3.56
C MET A 102 6.07 -6.84 2.13
N GLN A 103 6.92 -7.80 1.78
CA GLN A 103 6.87 -8.47 0.48
C GLN A 103 5.52 -9.15 0.21
N ARG A 104 4.92 -9.79 1.22
CA ARG A 104 3.58 -10.39 1.09
C ARG A 104 2.51 -9.30 0.86
N THR A 105 2.59 -8.19 1.59
CA THR A 105 1.65 -7.07 1.42
C THR A 105 1.78 -6.48 0.01
N TRP A 106 3.00 -6.26 -0.48
CA TRP A 106 3.23 -5.76 -1.83
C TRP A 106 2.77 -6.73 -2.90
N GLN A 107 3.04 -8.03 -2.72
CA GLN A 107 2.54 -9.06 -3.63
C GLN A 107 1.01 -9.05 -3.69
N HIS A 108 0.36 -8.94 -2.54
CA HIS A 108 -1.09 -8.85 -2.49
C HIS A 108 -1.63 -7.62 -3.24
N ILE A 109 -0.98 -6.45 -3.09
CA ILE A 109 -1.36 -5.23 -3.84
C ILE A 109 -1.19 -5.45 -5.35
N LEU A 110 -0.08 -6.05 -5.78
CA LEU A 110 0.17 -6.38 -7.18
C LEU A 110 -0.86 -7.37 -7.75
N ASP A 111 -1.20 -8.41 -6.99
CA ASP A 111 -2.20 -9.40 -7.39
C ASP A 111 -3.59 -8.76 -7.54
N GLU A 112 -3.97 -7.87 -6.63
CA GLU A 112 -5.24 -7.13 -6.72
C GLU A 112 -5.25 -6.16 -7.91
N LEU A 113 -4.18 -5.39 -8.14
CA LEU A 113 -4.05 -4.53 -9.31
C LEU A 113 -4.16 -5.33 -10.62
N CYS A 114 -3.45 -6.46 -10.69
CA CYS A 114 -3.53 -7.36 -11.83
C CYS A 114 -4.96 -7.91 -12.04
N SER A 115 -5.65 -8.23 -10.96
CA SER A 115 -7.03 -8.67 -10.99
C SER A 115 -7.99 -7.60 -11.52
N VAL A 116 -7.79 -6.34 -11.13
CA VAL A 116 -8.57 -5.20 -11.66
C VAL A 116 -8.30 -5.02 -13.14
N LEU A 117 -7.02 -5.01 -13.57
CA LEU A 117 -6.63 -4.90 -14.98
C LEU A 117 -7.26 -6.00 -15.85
N LYS A 118 -7.32 -7.23 -15.36
CA LYS A 118 -7.89 -8.36 -16.10
C LYS A 118 -9.42 -8.35 -16.15
N ARG A 119 -10.08 -7.72 -15.17
CA ARG A 119 -11.56 -7.64 -15.11
C ARG A 119 -12.11 -6.39 -15.80
N ASP A 120 -11.30 -5.39 -16.03
CA ASP A 120 -11.72 -4.12 -16.61
C ASP A 120 -12.13 -4.29 -18.09
N THR A 121 -13.44 -4.33 -18.33
CA THR A 121 -14.00 -4.52 -19.66
C THR A 121 -13.88 -3.31 -20.59
N LYS A 122 -13.43 -2.16 -20.07
CA LYS A 122 -13.20 -0.95 -20.86
C LYS A 122 -11.83 -0.97 -21.54
N ILE A 123 -10.92 -1.86 -21.11
CA ILE A 123 -9.60 -2.01 -21.70
C ILE A 123 -9.76 -2.57 -23.12
N ARG A 124 -9.10 -1.90 -24.07
CA ARG A 124 -9.12 -2.36 -25.48
C ARG A 124 -8.46 -3.74 -25.62
N ALA A 125 -8.96 -4.55 -26.52
CA ALA A 125 -8.53 -5.95 -26.68
C ALA A 125 -7.05 -6.12 -27.05
N ASP A 126 -6.44 -5.11 -27.68
CA ASP A 126 -5.05 -5.08 -28.11
C ASP A 126 -4.12 -4.29 -27.16
N ALA A 127 -4.61 -3.89 -25.97
CA ALA A 127 -3.81 -3.15 -25.00
C ALA A 127 -2.64 -3.98 -24.44
N PHE A 128 -2.87 -5.27 -24.25
CA PHE A 128 -1.85 -6.18 -23.72
C PHE A 128 -1.30 -7.09 -24.83
N THR A 129 0.01 -7.35 -24.76
CA THR A 129 0.74 -8.21 -25.68
C THR A 129 1.60 -9.22 -24.89
N GLU A 130 2.27 -10.15 -25.57
CA GLU A 130 3.22 -11.07 -24.90
C GLU A 130 4.37 -10.35 -24.16
N GLN A 131 4.76 -9.17 -24.64
CA GLN A 131 5.86 -8.37 -24.06
C GLN A 131 5.35 -7.31 -23.07
N PHE A 132 4.07 -6.96 -23.13
CA PHE A 132 3.43 -5.96 -22.28
C PHE A 132 2.14 -6.55 -21.70
N THR A 133 2.28 -7.29 -20.62
CA THR A 133 1.18 -8.01 -19.96
C THR A 133 0.51 -7.16 -18.89
N ALA A 134 -0.66 -7.59 -18.41
CA ALA A 134 -1.33 -6.96 -17.26
C ALA A 134 -0.45 -6.97 -16.01
N GLU A 135 0.34 -8.05 -15.80
CA GLU A 135 1.28 -8.18 -14.70
C GLU A 135 2.41 -7.14 -14.81
N THR A 136 3.01 -6.99 -16.00
CA THR A 136 4.05 -6.00 -16.24
C THR A 136 3.52 -4.58 -16.02
N PHE A 137 2.30 -4.30 -16.45
CA PHE A 137 1.71 -2.98 -16.25
C PHE A 137 1.31 -2.74 -14.78
N ALA A 138 0.87 -3.75 -14.05
CA ALA A 138 0.65 -3.68 -12.60
C ALA A 138 1.94 -3.30 -11.87
N ASP A 139 3.07 -3.89 -12.23
CA ASP A 139 4.40 -3.54 -11.70
C ASP A 139 4.77 -2.06 -11.96
N VAL A 140 4.48 -1.55 -13.17
CA VAL A 140 4.71 -0.13 -13.52
C VAL A 140 3.84 0.77 -12.64
N LEU A 141 2.55 0.48 -12.52
CA LEU A 141 1.62 1.24 -11.68
C LEU A 141 2.06 1.23 -10.22
N PHE A 142 2.46 0.08 -9.70
CA PHE A 142 2.97 -0.06 -8.34
C PHE A 142 4.25 0.78 -8.12
N SER A 143 5.17 0.78 -9.08
CA SER A 143 6.38 1.61 -9.04
C SER A 143 6.05 3.11 -9.00
N LEU A 144 5.05 3.56 -9.76
CA LEU A 144 4.57 4.95 -9.73
C LEU A 144 3.93 5.30 -8.39
N MET A 145 3.18 4.39 -7.77
CA MET A 145 2.63 4.55 -6.43
C MET A 145 3.73 4.68 -5.37
N LEU A 146 4.78 3.84 -5.42
CA LEU A 146 5.94 3.96 -4.53
C LEU A 146 6.66 5.30 -4.73
N SER A 147 6.80 5.76 -5.98
CA SER A 147 7.37 7.08 -6.28
C SER A 147 6.53 8.21 -5.70
N ALA A 148 5.20 8.12 -5.77
CA ALA A 148 4.28 9.10 -5.18
C ALA A 148 4.43 9.18 -3.65
N LEU A 149 4.54 8.04 -2.98
CA LEU A 149 4.80 7.96 -1.54
C LEU A 149 6.13 8.62 -1.15
N LEU A 150 7.19 8.35 -1.92
CA LEU A 150 8.52 8.91 -1.68
C LEU A 150 8.56 10.43 -1.86
N ARG A 151 7.90 10.93 -2.88
CA ARG A 151 7.85 12.35 -3.22
C ARG A 151 6.80 13.11 -2.44
N GLN A 152 5.91 12.40 -1.73
CA GLN A 152 4.72 12.95 -1.07
C GLN A 152 3.84 13.75 -2.06
N ASP A 153 3.77 13.27 -3.30
CA ASP A 153 2.96 13.86 -4.37
C ASP A 153 1.86 12.86 -4.75
N TYR A 154 0.67 13.11 -4.25
CA TYR A 154 -0.49 12.22 -4.39
C TYR A 154 -1.44 12.63 -5.51
N ASN A 155 -1.00 13.47 -6.43
CA ASN A 155 -1.79 13.81 -7.61
C ASN A 155 -1.77 12.64 -8.61
N PRO A 156 -2.90 11.95 -8.85
CA PRO A 156 -2.94 10.82 -9.77
C PRO A 156 -3.01 11.24 -11.25
N GLY A 157 -3.14 12.53 -11.56
CA GLY A 157 -3.49 13.02 -12.91
C GLY A 157 -2.60 12.47 -14.02
N ALA A 158 -1.28 12.48 -13.84
CA ALA A 158 -0.35 11.94 -14.84
C ALA A 158 -0.47 10.42 -14.99
N VAL A 159 -0.69 9.71 -13.89
CA VAL A 159 -0.83 8.24 -13.91
C VAL A 159 -2.15 7.85 -14.57
N LEU A 160 -3.25 8.55 -14.27
CA LEU A 160 -4.54 8.32 -14.91
C LEU A 160 -4.49 8.60 -16.42
N GLU A 161 -3.74 9.62 -16.83
CA GLU A 161 -3.52 9.93 -18.25
C GLU A 161 -2.71 8.83 -18.96
N ILE A 162 -1.67 8.28 -18.30
CA ILE A 162 -0.92 7.13 -18.82
C ILE A 162 -1.86 5.93 -19.00
N ILE A 163 -2.68 5.61 -17.99
CA ILE A 163 -3.66 4.52 -18.07
C ILE A 163 -4.61 4.74 -19.25
N ARG A 164 -5.16 5.95 -19.35
CA ARG A 164 -6.12 6.30 -20.41
C ARG A 164 -5.53 6.06 -21.80
N ARG A 165 -4.34 6.57 -22.07
CA ARG A 165 -3.67 6.43 -23.38
C ARG A 165 -3.21 5.00 -23.66
N THR A 166 -2.77 4.30 -22.61
CA THR A 166 -2.21 2.94 -22.79
C THR A 166 -3.30 1.90 -22.92
N LEU A 167 -4.38 2.00 -22.16
CA LEU A 167 -5.37 0.94 -22.04
C LEU A 167 -6.68 1.21 -22.78
N TYR A 168 -7.11 2.47 -22.89
CA TYR A 168 -8.47 2.78 -23.37
C TYR A 168 -8.50 3.46 -24.73
N GLU A 169 -7.54 4.32 -25.05
CA GLU A 169 -7.47 4.98 -26.35
C GLU A 169 -6.76 4.12 -27.38
N LYS A 170 -7.25 4.16 -28.61
CA LYS A 170 -6.48 3.63 -29.74
C LYS A 170 -5.31 4.57 -30.01
N ALA A 171 -4.13 3.99 -30.26
CA ALA A 171 -3.04 4.75 -30.87
C ALA A 171 -3.50 5.13 -32.29
N ASP A 172 -3.55 6.43 -32.59
CA ASP A 172 -3.76 6.94 -33.96
C ASP A 172 -2.60 6.52 -34.87
#